data_bb3a3217ed56e59e4559213681abcb61
#
_entry.id   bb3a3217ed56e59e4559213681abcb61
#
_cell.length_a   1.000
_cell.length_b   1.000
_cell.length_c   1.000
_cell.angle_alpha   90.00
_cell.angle_beta   90.00
_cell.angle_gamma   90.00
#
_symmetry.space_group_name_H-M   'P 1'
#
loop_
_entity.id
_entity.type
_entity.pdbx_description
1 polymer ?
#
loop_
_entity_poly.entity_id
_entity_poly.type
_entity_poly.pdbx_seq_one_letter_code
_entity_poly.pdbx_strand_id
1 'polypeptide(L)'
;NPDMKGTGDYVVKATFAEREYMGLNNHPHPYGIVMGGNDMGTDNESFLYCAAYGNGNFIVRGMGPAPFQMNGPRGGMSDAVHKAEAKGKPVTQEIALQVKGDKVSCIINGTEVASYSKTDLVAAGKLKSTDGVVGFRMGHNTDAHIAGFSIGKP
;
A
#
# COMPACT_ATOMS: atom_id res chain seq x y z
N ASN A 1 13.99 -4.05 -5.01
CA ASN A 1 15.17 -4.77 -4.52
C ASN A 1 14.75 -6.12 -3.94
N PRO A 2 15.16 -7.25 -4.56
CA PRO A 2 14.73 -8.56 -4.08
C PRO A 2 15.23 -8.93 -2.68
N ASP A 3 16.21 -8.21 -2.17
CA ASP A 3 16.76 -8.47 -0.85
C ASP A 3 16.02 -7.75 0.27
N MET A 4 15.07 -6.88 -0.05
CA MET A 4 14.33 -6.12 0.95
C MET A 4 13.18 -6.97 1.49
N LYS A 5 13.29 -7.30 2.78
CA LYS A 5 12.28 -8.14 3.47
C LYS A 5 11.95 -7.55 4.83
N GLY A 6 10.68 -7.69 5.22
CA GLY A 6 10.23 -7.43 6.57
C GLY A 6 10.02 -8.73 7.32
N THR A 7 10.42 -8.76 8.58
CA THR A 7 10.21 -9.92 9.46
C THR A 7 9.77 -9.46 10.84
N GLY A 8 8.87 -10.25 11.45
CA GLY A 8 8.35 -9.93 12.78
C GLY A 8 7.60 -8.61 12.80
N ASP A 9 7.95 -7.74 13.74
CA ASP A 9 7.41 -6.38 13.82
C ASP A 9 8.29 -5.46 12.97
N TYR A 10 7.67 -4.74 12.05
CA TYR A 10 8.40 -3.81 11.19
C TYR A 10 7.46 -2.75 10.62
N VAL A 11 8.05 -1.68 10.13
CA VAL A 11 7.33 -0.69 9.33
C VAL A 11 8.08 -0.46 8.03
N VAL A 12 7.35 -0.46 6.93
CA VAL A 12 7.87 -0.12 5.61
C VAL A 12 7.13 1.12 5.13
N LYS A 13 7.86 2.12 4.69
CA LYS A 13 7.26 3.40 4.28
C LYS A 13 8.04 4.10 3.19
N ALA A 14 7.36 5.00 2.51
CA ALA A 14 7.96 5.90 1.53
C ALA A 14 7.07 7.12 1.34
N THR A 15 7.66 8.17 0.79
CA THR A 15 6.94 9.37 0.38
C THR A 15 6.76 9.33 -1.14
N PHE A 16 5.54 9.55 -1.58
CA PHE A 16 5.18 9.56 -3.00
C PHE A 16 4.75 10.98 -3.37
N ALA A 17 5.44 11.57 -4.32
CA ALA A 17 5.14 12.91 -4.80
C ALA A 17 4.66 12.83 -6.24
N GLU A 18 3.39 13.09 -6.45
CA GLU A 18 2.78 13.19 -7.77
C GLU A 18 2.78 14.66 -8.16
N ARG A 19 3.59 15.03 -9.17
CA ARG A 19 3.75 16.44 -9.52
C ARG A 19 2.53 17.02 -10.22
N GLU A 20 1.88 16.21 -11.01
CA GLU A 20 0.69 16.64 -11.75
C GLU A 20 -0.37 15.55 -11.65
N TYR A 21 -1.32 15.74 -10.73
CA TYR A 21 -2.43 14.83 -10.60
C TYR A 21 -3.27 14.85 -11.88
N MET A 22 -3.31 13.73 -12.57
CA MET A 22 -3.96 13.67 -13.89
C MET A 22 -5.48 13.62 -13.82
N GLY A 23 -6.04 13.18 -12.70
CA GLY A 23 -7.49 13.15 -12.54
C GLY A 23 -8.18 12.33 -13.61
N LEU A 24 -7.54 11.27 -14.07
CA LEU A 24 -8.10 10.46 -15.14
C LEU A 24 -9.39 9.81 -14.68
N ASN A 25 -10.45 10.15 -15.35
CA ASN A 25 -11.81 10.03 -14.88
C ASN A 25 -12.22 8.66 -14.38
N ASN A 26 -11.87 7.61 -15.07
CA ASN A 26 -12.33 6.27 -14.72
C ASN A 26 -11.20 5.33 -14.33
N HIS A 27 -9.98 5.81 -14.37
CA HIS A 27 -8.80 4.99 -14.11
C HIS A 27 -7.76 5.77 -13.34
N PRO A 28 -8.08 6.21 -12.11
CA PRO A 28 -7.04 6.79 -11.29
C PRO A 28 -5.95 5.77 -11.04
N HIS A 29 -4.73 6.24 -10.95
CA HIS A 29 -3.57 5.36 -10.79
C HIS A 29 -3.02 5.52 -9.38
N PRO A 30 -3.15 4.47 -8.55
CA PRO A 30 -2.66 4.53 -7.19
C PRO A 30 -1.17 4.28 -7.10
N TYR A 31 -0.61 4.66 -5.97
CA TYR A 31 0.76 4.35 -5.60
C TYR A 31 0.78 3.95 -4.12
N GLY A 32 1.68 3.08 -3.77
CA GLY A 32 1.72 2.65 -2.37
C GLY A 32 2.80 1.63 -2.05
N ILE A 33 2.64 1.05 -0.87
CA ILE A 33 3.60 0.14 -0.27
C ILE A 33 3.09 -1.30 -0.36
N VAL A 34 4.01 -2.22 -0.62
CA VAL A 34 3.77 -3.67 -0.69
C VAL A 34 4.50 -4.34 0.47
N MET A 35 3.86 -5.32 1.09
CA MET A 35 4.45 -6.11 2.17
C MET A 35 4.01 -7.58 2.08
N GLY A 36 4.69 -8.42 2.86
CA GLY A 36 4.33 -9.84 2.98
C GLY A 36 4.42 -10.61 1.68
N GLY A 37 5.35 -10.23 0.81
CA GLY A 37 5.52 -10.88 -0.47
C GLY A 37 6.18 -12.24 -0.33
N ASN A 38 5.47 -13.29 -0.75
CA ASN A 38 5.95 -14.67 -0.75
C ASN A 38 5.68 -15.30 -2.10
N ASP A 39 6.63 -16.13 -2.54
CA ASP A 39 6.55 -16.82 -3.84
C ASP A 39 6.30 -15.87 -5.01
N MET A 40 6.90 -14.69 -4.93
CA MET A 40 6.70 -13.63 -5.91
C MET A 40 7.11 -14.05 -7.30
N GLY A 41 6.29 -13.68 -8.31
CA GLY A 41 6.52 -14.05 -9.69
C GLY A 41 6.05 -15.44 -10.07
N THR A 42 5.40 -16.15 -9.15
CA THR A 42 4.85 -17.49 -9.40
C THR A 42 3.33 -17.47 -9.30
N ASP A 43 2.69 -18.57 -9.71
CA ASP A 43 1.24 -18.71 -9.61
C ASP A 43 0.74 -18.77 -8.15
N ASN A 44 1.65 -18.94 -7.20
CA ASN A 44 1.33 -19.04 -5.77
C ASN A 44 1.70 -17.77 -4.99
N GLU A 45 1.98 -16.69 -5.67
CA GLU A 45 2.40 -15.47 -4.98
C GLU A 45 1.33 -14.95 -4.03
N SER A 46 1.79 -14.38 -2.93
CA SER A 46 0.92 -13.66 -2.01
C SER A 46 1.60 -12.39 -1.53
N PHE A 47 0.84 -11.32 -1.44
CA PHE A 47 1.31 -10.03 -0.93
C PHE A 47 0.12 -9.14 -0.60
N LEU A 48 0.39 -8.12 0.22
CA LEU A 48 -0.60 -7.09 0.55
C LEU A 48 -0.04 -5.73 0.12
N TYR A 49 -0.90 -4.83 -0.31
CA TYR A 49 -0.49 -3.45 -0.53
C TYR A 49 -1.55 -2.48 -0.05
N CYS A 50 -1.08 -1.30 0.36
CA CYS A 50 -1.92 -0.16 0.65
C CYS A 50 -1.49 0.98 -0.27
N ALA A 51 -2.41 1.52 -1.01
CA ALA A 51 -2.13 2.52 -2.03
C ALA A 51 -3.12 3.66 -1.97
N ALA A 52 -2.67 4.85 -2.31
CA ALA A 52 -3.48 6.06 -2.30
C ALA A 52 -3.64 6.62 -3.70
N TYR A 53 -4.73 7.35 -3.87
CA TYR A 53 -5.01 8.14 -5.06
C TYR A 53 -4.95 9.62 -4.69
N GLY A 54 -4.61 10.46 -5.64
CA GLY A 54 -4.57 11.90 -5.42
C GLY A 54 -5.94 12.57 -5.24
N ASN A 55 -7.01 11.78 -5.15
CA ASN A 55 -8.37 12.26 -4.92
C ASN A 55 -8.91 12.00 -3.51
N GLY A 56 -8.05 11.55 -2.60
CA GLY A 56 -8.46 11.26 -1.22
C GLY A 56 -8.88 9.83 -0.95
N ASN A 57 -8.89 8.99 -1.98
CA ASN A 57 -9.23 7.58 -1.84
C ASN A 57 -8.00 6.72 -1.58
N PHE A 58 -8.18 5.59 -0.91
CA PHE A 58 -7.13 4.60 -0.73
C PHE A 58 -7.70 3.18 -0.85
N ILE A 59 -6.84 2.23 -1.16
CA ILE A 59 -7.21 0.83 -1.27
C ILE A 59 -6.24 -0.03 -0.47
N VAL A 60 -6.78 -1.10 0.13
CA VAL A 60 -5.99 -2.16 0.75
C VAL A 60 -6.39 -3.45 0.06
N ARG A 61 -5.47 -4.00 -0.69
CA ARG A 61 -5.70 -5.17 -1.54
C ARG A 61 -4.49 -6.09 -1.51
N GLY A 62 -4.66 -7.24 -2.10
CA GLY A 62 -3.57 -8.19 -2.21
C GLY A 62 -3.83 -9.29 -3.20
N MET A 63 -2.94 -10.25 -3.18
CA MET A 63 -2.97 -11.44 -4.02
C MET A 63 -2.67 -12.65 -3.14
N GLY A 64 -3.38 -13.77 -3.37
CA GLY A 64 -3.12 -14.91 -2.52
C GLY A 64 -3.72 -16.26 -2.87
N PRO A 65 -3.50 -16.87 -4.06
CA PRO A 65 -3.01 -16.43 -5.36
C PRO A 65 -4.03 -15.66 -6.21
N ALA A 66 -5.28 -15.58 -5.78
CA ALA A 66 -6.27 -14.76 -6.44
C ALA A 66 -6.34 -13.38 -5.76
N PRO A 67 -6.78 -12.34 -6.48
CA PRO A 67 -6.92 -11.01 -5.87
C PRO A 67 -7.90 -11.02 -4.69
N PHE A 68 -7.60 -10.25 -3.66
CA PHE A 68 -8.52 -10.03 -2.54
C PHE A 68 -8.49 -8.55 -2.14
N GLN A 69 -9.57 -8.12 -1.47
CA GLN A 69 -9.76 -6.74 -1.05
C GLN A 69 -10.07 -6.67 0.42
N MET A 70 -9.45 -5.74 1.13
CA MET A 70 -9.68 -5.59 2.56
C MET A 70 -10.58 -4.39 2.90
N ASN A 71 -10.64 -3.38 2.04
CA ASN A 71 -11.49 -2.20 2.30
C ASN A 71 -12.55 -1.99 1.22
N GLY A 72 -13.02 -3.10 0.62
CA GLY A 72 -14.11 -3.10 -0.34
C GLY A 72 -13.68 -2.89 -1.78
N PRO A 73 -14.60 -3.11 -2.74
CA PRO A 73 -14.27 -3.09 -4.17
C PRO A 73 -13.87 -1.72 -4.69
N ARG A 74 -14.28 -0.65 -4.00
CA ARG A 74 -13.97 0.73 -4.41
C ARG A 74 -13.00 1.43 -3.48
N GLY A 75 -12.46 0.71 -2.49
CA GLY A 75 -11.62 1.32 -1.48
C GLY A 75 -12.41 2.19 -0.51
N GLY A 76 -11.74 3.16 0.09
CA GLY A 76 -12.34 4.06 1.04
C GLY A 76 -11.77 5.46 0.94
N MET A 77 -12.55 6.43 1.40
CA MET A 77 -12.10 7.83 1.51
C MET A 77 -11.62 8.09 2.93
N SER A 78 -10.59 8.92 3.05
CA SER A 78 -10.11 9.36 4.34
C SER A 78 -9.60 10.78 4.23
N ASP A 79 -9.90 11.59 5.25
CA ASP A 79 -9.38 12.96 5.30
C ASP A 79 -7.85 12.99 5.46
N ALA A 80 -7.25 11.89 5.92
CA ALA A 80 -5.80 11.78 6.02
C ALA A 80 -5.11 11.66 4.66
N VAL A 81 -5.82 11.17 3.64
CA VAL A 81 -5.30 11.06 2.29
C VAL A 81 -5.40 12.42 1.62
N HIS A 82 -4.27 12.99 1.23
CA HIS A 82 -4.23 14.30 0.63
C HIS A 82 -4.88 14.29 -0.75
N LYS A 83 -5.63 15.34 -1.04
CA LYS A 83 -6.24 15.55 -2.34
C LYS A 83 -5.46 16.61 -3.10
N ALA A 84 -5.21 16.39 -4.38
CA ALA A 84 -4.74 17.46 -5.24
C ALA A 84 -5.81 18.56 -5.29
N GLU A 85 -5.38 19.81 -5.35
CA GLU A 85 -6.33 20.94 -5.41
C GLU A 85 -7.17 20.88 -6.68
N ALA A 86 -6.57 20.43 -7.77
CA ALA A 86 -7.22 20.29 -9.06
C ALA A 86 -6.38 19.41 -9.96
N LYS A 87 -6.93 19.01 -11.09
CA LYS A 87 -6.18 18.33 -12.14
C LYS A 87 -4.96 19.16 -12.53
N GLY A 88 -3.82 18.52 -12.65
CA GLY A 88 -2.56 19.17 -13.00
C GLY A 88 -1.80 19.73 -11.81
N LYS A 89 -2.35 19.66 -10.60
CA LYS A 89 -1.71 20.16 -9.40
C LYS A 89 -0.97 19.05 -8.65
N PRO A 90 0.04 19.40 -7.86
CA PRO A 90 0.81 18.38 -7.12
C PRO A 90 0.05 17.85 -5.92
N VAL A 91 0.39 16.62 -5.53
CA VAL A 91 -0.06 16.02 -4.28
C VAL A 91 1.00 15.06 -3.78
N THR A 92 1.25 15.07 -2.49
CA THR A 92 2.28 14.23 -1.85
C THR A 92 1.65 13.44 -0.71
N GLN A 93 2.01 12.15 -0.61
CA GLN A 93 1.55 11.26 0.46
C GLN A 93 2.75 10.54 1.05
N GLU A 94 2.78 10.39 2.37
CA GLU A 94 3.62 9.39 3.02
C GLU A 94 2.74 8.18 3.29
N ILE A 95 3.15 7.01 2.83
CA ILE A 95 2.39 5.77 3.01
C ILE A 95 3.26 4.75 3.72
N ALA A 96 2.71 4.12 4.76
CA ALA A 96 3.39 3.09 5.51
C ALA A 96 2.47 1.90 5.75
N LEU A 97 3.07 0.71 5.76
CA LEU A 97 2.46 -0.49 6.30
C LEU A 97 3.28 -0.94 7.50
N GLN A 98 2.60 -1.18 8.61
CA GLN A 98 3.24 -1.51 9.88
C GLN A 98 2.69 -2.83 10.41
N VAL A 99 3.60 -3.73 10.79
CA VAL A 99 3.27 -4.95 11.50
C VAL A 99 3.76 -4.77 12.93
N LYS A 100 2.84 -4.82 13.87
CA LYS A 100 3.16 -4.69 15.28
C LYS A 100 2.27 -5.64 16.10
N GLY A 101 2.89 -6.64 16.73
CA GLY A 101 2.15 -7.68 17.42
C GLY A 101 1.20 -8.41 16.47
N ASP A 102 -0.07 -8.46 16.82
CA ASP A 102 -1.10 -9.13 16.01
C ASP A 102 -1.79 -8.18 15.01
N LYS A 103 -1.25 -6.99 14.81
CA LYS A 103 -1.94 -5.96 14.04
C LYS A 103 -1.12 -5.51 12.84
N VAL A 104 -1.78 -5.35 11.70
CA VAL A 104 -1.20 -4.77 10.49
C VAL A 104 -1.98 -3.50 10.17
N SER A 105 -1.28 -2.38 10.07
CA SER A 105 -1.90 -1.07 9.87
C SER A 105 -1.41 -0.42 8.60
N CYS A 106 -2.33 0.22 7.86
CA CYS A 106 -1.96 1.18 6.83
C CYS A 106 -2.00 2.56 7.43
N ILE A 107 -0.91 3.30 7.31
CA ILE A 107 -0.74 4.63 7.88
C ILE A 107 -0.44 5.59 6.74
N ILE A 108 -1.30 6.57 6.54
CA ILE A 108 -1.13 7.55 5.46
C ILE A 108 -1.03 8.92 6.09
N ASN A 109 0.07 9.62 5.79
CA ASN A 109 0.36 10.95 6.32
C ASN A 109 0.27 11.01 7.85
N GLY A 110 0.78 9.95 8.49
CA GLY A 110 0.82 9.86 9.95
C GLY A 110 -0.45 9.38 10.63
N THR A 111 -1.50 9.09 9.88
CA THR A 111 -2.78 8.63 10.43
C THR A 111 -3.04 7.19 10.02
N GLU A 112 -3.42 6.36 10.99
CA GLU A 112 -3.85 4.98 10.69
C GLU A 112 -5.21 5.05 10.01
N VAL A 113 -5.24 4.69 8.72
CA VAL A 113 -6.48 4.73 7.93
C VAL A 113 -7.18 3.37 7.89
N ALA A 114 -6.45 2.29 8.17
CA ALA A 114 -7.00 0.95 8.22
C ALA A 114 -6.10 0.06 9.07
N SER A 115 -6.70 -0.93 9.73
CA SER A 115 -5.95 -1.93 10.47
C SER A 115 -6.68 -3.27 10.44
N TYR A 116 -5.90 -4.35 10.47
CA TYR A 116 -6.41 -5.71 10.40
C TYR A 116 -5.60 -6.58 11.35
N SER A 117 -6.22 -7.65 11.86
CA SER A 117 -5.46 -8.63 12.61
C SER A 117 -4.63 -9.50 11.67
N LYS A 118 -3.50 -10.00 12.13
CA LYS A 118 -2.73 -10.97 11.36
C LYS A 118 -3.56 -12.19 11.01
N THR A 119 -4.44 -12.61 11.90
CA THR A 119 -5.30 -13.77 11.69
C THR A 119 -6.21 -13.57 10.48
N ASP A 120 -6.71 -12.35 10.29
CA ASP A 120 -7.56 -12.04 9.14
C ASP A 120 -6.78 -11.97 7.84
N LEU A 121 -5.51 -11.59 7.89
CA LEU A 121 -4.68 -11.45 6.70
C LEU A 121 -3.97 -12.74 6.32
N VAL A 122 -3.46 -13.47 7.30
CA VAL A 122 -2.77 -14.74 7.07
C VAL A 122 -3.82 -15.86 7.12
N ALA A 123 -4.50 -16.03 6.00
CA ALA A 123 -5.61 -16.96 5.89
C ALA A 123 -5.64 -17.56 4.48
N ALA A 124 -6.42 -18.61 4.30
CA ALA A 124 -6.57 -19.23 2.99
C ALA A 124 -7.08 -18.22 1.96
N GLY A 125 -6.40 -18.14 0.83
CA GLY A 125 -6.74 -17.19 -0.22
C GLY A 125 -6.19 -15.80 -0.01
N LYS A 126 -5.40 -15.59 1.04
CA LYS A 126 -4.77 -14.31 1.36
C LYS A 126 -3.27 -14.51 1.56
N LEU A 127 -2.68 -13.84 2.57
CA LEU A 127 -1.24 -13.93 2.79
C LEU A 127 -0.83 -15.28 3.35
N LYS A 128 0.36 -15.72 2.97
CA LYS A 128 1.01 -16.87 3.63
C LYS A 128 1.67 -16.46 4.93
N SER A 129 2.17 -15.22 5.00
CA SER A 129 2.82 -14.65 6.16
C SER A 129 2.87 -13.14 6.04
N THR A 130 2.98 -12.44 7.17
CA THR A 130 3.32 -11.02 7.16
C THR A 130 4.83 -10.80 6.97
N ASP A 131 5.64 -11.84 7.21
CA ASP A 131 7.05 -11.81 6.85
C ASP A 131 7.17 -11.98 5.33
N GLY A 132 8.06 -11.27 4.71
CA GLY A 132 8.29 -11.44 3.28
C GLY A 132 8.88 -10.22 2.61
N VAL A 133 8.86 -10.24 1.30
CA VAL A 133 9.38 -9.15 0.47
C VAL A 133 8.52 -7.89 0.68
N VAL A 134 9.20 -6.76 0.75
CA VAL A 134 8.56 -5.45 0.80
C VAL A 134 9.00 -4.63 -0.40
N GLY A 135 8.19 -3.66 -0.77
CA GLY A 135 8.49 -2.81 -1.90
C GLY A 135 7.45 -1.74 -2.06
N PHE A 136 7.41 -1.17 -3.24
CA PHE A 136 6.43 -0.16 -3.59
C PHE A 136 5.74 -0.53 -4.90
N ARG A 137 4.57 0.07 -5.11
CA ARG A 137 3.76 -0.18 -6.29
C ARG A 137 3.29 1.14 -6.88
N MET A 138 3.39 1.27 -8.19
CA MET A 138 2.85 2.40 -8.92
C MET A 138 1.93 1.91 -10.02
N GLY A 139 0.79 2.54 -10.17
CA GLY A 139 -0.11 2.26 -11.27
C GLY A 139 0.45 2.75 -12.60
N HIS A 140 -0.14 2.26 -13.69
CA HIS A 140 0.21 2.70 -15.03
C HIS A 140 0.01 4.21 -15.16
N ASN A 141 0.95 4.87 -15.84
CA ASN A 141 0.87 6.30 -16.13
C ASN A 141 0.84 7.21 -14.91
N THR A 142 1.26 6.70 -13.75
CA THR A 142 1.39 7.54 -12.57
C THR A 142 2.74 8.23 -12.62
N ASP A 143 2.74 9.57 -12.64
CA ASP A 143 3.97 10.36 -12.59
C ASP A 143 4.26 10.70 -11.12
N ALA A 144 4.62 9.69 -10.35
CA ALA A 144 4.97 9.86 -8.95
C ALA A 144 6.45 9.59 -8.74
N HIS A 145 7.06 10.40 -7.88
CA HIS A 145 8.43 10.22 -7.45
C HIS A 145 8.45 9.65 -6.04
N ILE A 146 9.33 8.70 -5.81
CA ILE A 146 9.44 8.03 -4.52
C ILE A 146 10.70 8.50 -3.83
N ALA A 147 10.56 8.85 -2.55
CA ALA A 147 11.68 9.23 -1.70
C ALA A 147 11.55 8.55 -0.34
N GLY A 148 12.68 8.36 0.33
CA GLY A 148 12.71 7.89 1.70
C GLY A 148 12.15 6.49 1.91
N PHE A 149 12.26 5.61 0.92
CA PHE A 149 11.85 4.22 1.12
C PHE A 149 12.71 3.59 2.21
N SER A 150 12.06 3.09 3.26
CA SER A 150 12.77 2.52 4.40
C SER A 150 11.99 1.37 5.02
N ILE A 151 12.74 0.48 5.66
CA ILE A 151 12.22 -0.57 6.52
C ILE A 151 12.87 -0.39 7.87
N GLY A 152 12.08 -0.44 8.93
CA GLY A 152 12.60 -0.29 10.27
C GLY A 152 11.68 -0.92 11.29
N LYS A 153 11.96 -0.66 12.56
CA LYS A 153 11.09 -1.09 13.65
C LYS A 153 9.97 -0.08 13.84
N PRO A 154 8.80 -0.56 14.27
CA PRO A 154 7.67 0.34 14.50
C PRO A 154 7.94 1.36 15.59
#